data_9d259940eb71c0d9893d99512837ee46
#
_entry.id   9d259940eb71c0d9893d99512837ee46
#
_cell.length_a   1.000
_cell.length_b   1.000
_cell.length_c   1.000
_cell.angle_alpha   90.00
_cell.angle_beta   90.00
_cell.angle_gamma   90.00
#
_symmetry.space_group_name_H-M   'P 1'
#
loop_
_entity.id
_entity.type
_entity.pdbx_description
1 polymer ?
#
loop_
_entity_poly.entity_id
_entity_poly.type
_entity_poly.pdbx_seq_one_letter_code
_entity_poly.pdbx_strand_id
1 'polypeptide(L)'
;MRETALGLVPDLGGTQPLVQAVGYGRALEICATGRWVSATEAAQVGLANIVVPVASLDATAADLVEALAAPAHGAVTALKGLLLAAGERSYGDQLAAERTTQAGLLRDLVRALE
;
A
#
# COMPACT_ATOMS: atom_id res chain seq x y z
N MET A 1 -7.92 14.94 5.85
CA MET A 1 -8.84 15.61 4.89
C MET A 1 -9.79 16.47 5.68
N ARG A 2 -9.76 17.78 5.49
CA ARG A 2 -10.55 18.74 6.27
C ARG A 2 -11.30 19.74 5.38
N GLU A 3 -11.33 19.48 4.11
CA GLU A 3 -11.94 20.30 3.08
C GLU A 3 -13.44 20.49 3.34
N THR A 4 -14.10 19.47 3.89
CA THR A 4 -15.53 19.53 4.26
C THR A 4 -15.86 20.60 5.29
N ALA A 5 -14.93 20.94 6.18
CA ALA A 5 -15.09 22.05 7.13
C ALA A 5 -15.15 23.43 6.41
N LEU A 6 -14.69 23.51 5.17
CA LEU A 6 -14.71 24.68 4.31
C LEU A 6 -15.83 24.61 3.25
N GLY A 7 -16.70 23.60 3.32
CA GLY A 7 -17.74 23.38 2.30
C GLY A 7 -17.21 22.81 0.99
N LEU A 8 -16.00 22.23 1.00
CA LEU A 8 -15.32 21.65 -0.17
C LEU A 8 -15.21 20.13 -0.02
N VAL A 9 -14.80 19.48 -1.10
CA VAL A 9 -14.44 18.05 -1.09
C VAL A 9 -12.94 17.89 -1.38
N PRO A 10 -12.31 16.79 -0.94
CA PRO A 10 -10.94 16.47 -1.32
C PRO A 10 -10.82 16.33 -2.85
N ASP A 11 -9.88 17.05 -3.46
CA ASP A 11 -9.70 17.15 -4.91
C ASP A 11 -8.29 16.73 -5.41
N LEU A 12 -7.44 16.25 -4.51
CA LEU A 12 -6.08 15.81 -4.81
C LEU A 12 -5.92 14.27 -4.86
N GLY A 13 -7.01 13.55 -5.16
CA GLY A 13 -7.00 12.10 -5.36
C GLY A 13 -6.92 11.25 -4.07
N GLY A 14 -7.11 11.85 -2.89
CA GLY A 14 -6.97 11.15 -1.61
C GLY A 14 -8.15 10.26 -1.21
N THR A 15 -9.33 10.40 -1.83
CA THR A 15 -10.54 9.67 -1.41
C THR A 15 -10.47 8.18 -1.74
N GLN A 16 -10.02 7.81 -2.94
CA GLN A 16 -9.93 6.41 -3.35
C GLN A 16 -8.95 5.61 -2.47
N PRO A 17 -7.67 6.02 -2.30
CA PRO A 17 -6.75 5.29 -1.45
C PRO A 17 -7.19 5.26 0.03
N LEU A 18 -7.89 6.28 0.53
CA LEU A 18 -8.44 6.24 1.88
C LEU A 18 -9.52 5.15 2.00
N VAL A 19 -10.47 5.08 1.06
CA VAL A 19 -11.49 4.02 1.06
C VAL A 19 -10.87 2.63 0.95
N GLN A 20 -9.82 2.46 0.14
CA GLN A 20 -9.10 1.19 0.01
C GLN A 20 -8.41 0.79 1.32
N ALA A 21 -7.84 1.75 2.05
CA ALA A 21 -7.13 1.49 3.30
C ALA A 21 -8.06 1.20 4.49
N VAL A 22 -9.13 1.98 4.67
CA VAL A 22 -9.94 1.94 5.90
C VAL A 22 -11.39 1.51 5.69
N GLY A 23 -11.80 1.31 4.44
CA GLY A 23 -13.17 1.02 4.05
C GLY A 23 -14.06 2.26 4.00
N TYR A 24 -15.19 2.15 3.27
CA TYR A 24 -16.10 3.27 3.00
C TYR A 24 -16.61 3.98 4.26
N GLY A 25 -17.09 3.22 5.25
CA GLY A 25 -17.72 3.82 6.45
C GLY A 25 -16.74 4.69 7.24
N ARG A 26 -15.51 4.24 7.47
CA ARG A 26 -14.49 5.04 8.16
C ARG A 26 -13.98 6.20 7.30
N ALA A 27 -13.80 5.97 6.02
CA ALA A 27 -13.40 7.03 5.08
C ALA A 27 -14.44 8.17 5.08
N LEU A 28 -15.73 7.84 5.01
CA LEU A 28 -16.83 8.80 5.08
C LEU A 28 -16.81 9.57 6.40
N GLU A 29 -16.70 8.89 7.52
CA GLU A 29 -16.66 9.50 8.86
C GLU A 29 -15.48 10.47 9.00
N ILE A 30 -14.25 10.03 8.65
CA ILE A 30 -13.04 10.85 8.71
C ILE A 30 -13.17 12.10 7.83
N CYS A 31 -13.63 11.94 6.58
CA CYS A 31 -13.76 13.06 5.64
C CYS A 31 -14.90 14.01 6.02
N ALA A 32 -16.07 13.48 6.40
CA ALA A 32 -17.24 14.30 6.69
C ALA A 32 -17.08 15.10 7.99
N THR A 33 -16.43 14.54 9.01
CA THR A 33 -16.17 15.24 10.26
C THR A 33 -14.94 16.15 10.21
N GLY A 34 -14.01 15.88 9.28
CA GLY A 34 -12.73 16.58 9.19
C GLY A 34 -11.85 16.44 10.44
N ARG A 35 -12.11 15.44 11.28
CA ARG A 35 -11.36 15.22 12.52
C ARG A 35 -9.93 14.76 12.26
N TRP A 36 -9.10 14.89 13.27
CA TRP A 36 -7.76 14.31 13.27
C TRP A 36 -7.83 12.81 13.57
N VAL A 37 -6.96 12.04 12.91
CA VAL A 37 -6.71 10.63 13.18
C VAL A 37 -5.38 10.52 13.92
N SER A 38 -5.37 9.90 15.11
CA SER A 38 -4.14 9.69 15.86
C SER A 38 -3.27 8.61 15.21
N ALA A 39 -1.97 8.59 15.52
CA ALA A 39 -1.05 7.56 15.02
C ALA A 39 -1.51 6.15 15.44
N THR A 40 -1.96 5.99 16.67
CA THR A 40 -2.48 4.71 17.20
C THR A 40 -3.71 4.26 16.41
N GLU A 41 -4.68 5.16 16.18
CA GLU A 41 -5.86 4.86 15.39
C GLU A 41 -5.48 4.53 13.93
N ALA A 42 -4.57 5.30 13.33
CA ALA A 42 -4.10 5.07 11.97
C ALA A 42 -3.53 3.65 11.79
N ALA A 43 -2.77 3.14 12.78
CA ALA A 43 -2.29 1.76 12.77
C ALA A 43 -3.44 0.75 12.91
N GLN A 44 -4.38 1.00 13.83
CA GLN A 44 -5.51 0.08 14.07
C GLN A 44 -6.45 -0.07 12.87
N VAL A 45 -6.59 0.98 12.07
CA VAL A 45 -7.49 0.97 10.90
C VAL A 45 -6.77 0.69 9.58
N GLY A 46 -5.47 0.43 9.60
CA GLY A 46 -4.67 0.10 8.40
C GLY A 46 -4.24 1.32 7.57
N LEU A 47 -4.38 2.54 8.10
CA LEU A 47 -3.93 3.77 7.43
C LEU A 47 -2.41 3.97 7.56
N ALA A 48 -1.80 3.44 8.63
CA ALA A 48 -0.35 3.40 8.83
C ALA A 48 0.09 1.95 9.10
N ASN A 49 1.16 1.50 8.46
CA ASN A 49 1.67 0.14 8.62
C ASN A 49 2.41 -0.02 9.96
N ILE A 50 3.23 0.99 10.33
CA ILE A 50 4.09 0.97 11.51
C ILE A 50 3.98 2.32 12.20
N VAL A 51 3.87 2.30 13.52
CA VAL A 51 3.89 3.50 14.36
C VAL A 51 4.96 3.34 15.42
N VAL A 52 5.87 4.30 15.50
CA VAL A 52 6.99 4.30 16.43
C VAL A 52 7.17 5.69 17.06
N PRO A 53 7.87 5.80 18.19
CA PRO A 53 8.31 7.10 18.72
C PRO A 53 9.12 7.86 17.67
N VAL A 54 9.01 9.19 17.67
CA VAL A 54 9.72 10.08 16.72
C VAL A 54 11.23 9.80 16.69
N ALA A 55 11.84 9.55 17.84
CA ALA A 55 13.27 9.24 17.95
C ALA A 55 13.68 7.94 17.25
N SER A 56 12.75 7.04 16.97
CA SER A 56 13.00 5.75 16.30
C SER A 56 12.60 5.75 14.83
N LEU A 57 12.05 6.86 14.31
CA LEU A 57 11.45 6.89 12.97
C LEU A 57 12.49 6.58 11.89
N ASP A 58 13.63 7.26 11.91
CA ASP A 58 14.66 7.10 10.88
C ASP A 58 15.28 5.69 10.90
N ALA A 59 15.55 5.16 12.10
CA ALA A 59 16.06 3.80 12.24
C ALA A 59 15.07 2.76 11.72
N THR A 60 13.80 2.86 12.13
CA THR A 60 12.75 1.94 11.65
C THR A 60 12.53 2.04 10.14
N ALA A 61 12.61 3.25 9.57
CA ALA A 61 12.52 3.44 8.14
C ALA A 61 13.70 2.79 7.40
N ALA A 62 14.92 2.94 7.93
CA ALA A 62 16.12 2.32 7.38
C ALA A 62 16.03 0.78 7.40
N ASP A 63 15.61 0.20 8.54
CA ASP A 63 15.40 -1.24 8.68
C ASP A 63 14.37 -1.76 7.67
N LEU A 64 13.27 -1.02 7.47
CA LEU A 64 12.25 -1.40 6.49
C LEU A 64 12.78 -1.32 5.05
N VAL A 65 13.55 -0.28 4.73
CA VAL A 65 14.18 -0.16 3.40
C VAL A 65 15.14 -1.32 3.16
N GLU A 66 15.97 -1.68 4.14
CA GLU A 66 16.87 -2.83 4.04
C GLU A 66 16.09 -4.14 3.83
N ALA A 67 15.03 -4.38 4.62
CA ALA A 67 14.18 -5.55 4.48
C ALA A 67 13.51 -5.63 3.09
N LEU A 68 13.08 -4.51 2.52
CA LEU A 68 12.48 -4.44 1.19
C LEU A 68 13.51 -4.59 0.06
N ALA A 69 14.74 -4.20 0.29
CA ALA A 69 15.84 -4.31 -0.67
C ALA A 69 16.55 -5.68 -0.66
N ALA A 70 16.42 -6.45 0.43
CA ALA A 70 17.08 -7.74 0.59
C ALA A 70 16.64 -8.82 -0.43
N PRO A 71 15.35 -8.95 -0.80
CA PRO A 71 14.93 -9.92 -1.81
C PRO A 71 15.42 -9.54 -3.21
N ALA A 72 15.38 -10.51 -4.13
CA ALA A 72 15.73 -10.26 -5.53
C ALA A 72 14.91 -9.08 -6.12
N HIS A 73 15.59 -8.07 -6.61
CA HIS A 73 14.99 -6.80 -7.06
C HIS A 73 13.87 -7.02 -8.10
N GLY A 74 14.06 -7.93 -9.05
CA GLY A 74 13.04 -8.27 -10.05
C GLY A 74 11.76 -8.82 -9.44
N ALA A 75 11.85 -9.64 -8.39
CA ALA A 75 10.68 -10.21 -7.72
C ALA A 75 9.88 -9.14 -6.97
N VAL A 76 10.52 -8.23 -6.26
CA VAL A 76 9.86 -7.13 -5.54
C VAL A 76 9.16 -6.17 -6.50
N THR A 77 9.82 -5.81 -7.61
CA THR A 77 9.24 -4.96 -8.66
C THR A 77 8.00 -5.61 -9.29
N ALA A 78 8.09 -6.90 -9.62
CA ALA A 78 6.97 -7.66 -10.17
C ALA A 78 5.81 -7.77 -9.18
N LEU A 79 6.10 -8.08 -7.91
CA LEU A 79 5.10 -8.14 -6.84
C LEU A 79 4.37 -6.81 -6.67
N LYS A 80 5.09 -5.68 -6.67
CA LYS A 80 4.48 -4.35 -6.60
C LYS A 80 3.47 -4.12 -7.73
N GLY A 81 3.82 -4.50 -8.96
CA GLY A 81 2.91 -4.40 -10.11
C GLY A 81 1.65 -5.26 -9.96
N LEU A 82 1.79 -6.48 -9.45
CA LEU A 82 0.64 -7.37 -9.18
C LEU A 82 -0.29 -6.78 -8.12
N LEU A 83 0.26 -6.30 -7.01
CA LEU A 83 -0.53 -5.73 -5.90
C LEU A 83 -1.26 -4.44 -6.30
N LEU A 84 -0.62 -3.54 -7.07
CA LEU A 84 -1.25 -2.31 -7.53
C LEU A 84 -2.47 -2.59 -8.43
N ALA A 85 -2.40 -3.62 -9.25
CA ALA A 85 -3.47 -3.97 -10.18
C ALA A 85 -4.54 -4.90 -9.58
N ALA A 86 -4.30 -5.48 -8.40
CA ALA A 86 -5.18 -6.50 -7.80
C ALA A 86 -6.60 -6.00 -7.55
N GLY A 87 -6.76 -4.73 -7.17
CA GLY A 87 -8.08 -4.14 -6.89
C GLY A 87 -8.94 -3.88 -8.12
N GLU A 88 -8.35 -3.93 -9.33
CA GLU A 88 -9.04 -3.66 -10.61
C GLU A 88 -9.28 -4.92 -11.44
N ARG A 89 -8.70 -6.06 -11.04
CA ARG A 89 -8.79 -7.32 -11.76
C ARG A 89 -9.83 -8.25 -11.15
N SER A 90 -10.42 -9.11 -12.01
CA SER A 90 -11.12 -10.29 -11.52
C SER A 90 -10.14 -11.27 -10.87
N TYR A 91 -10.64 -12.17 -10.00
CA TYR A 91 -9.79 -13.21 -9.40
C TYR A 91 -9.09 -14.08 -10.47
N GLY A 92 -9.79 -14.44 -11.55
CA GLY A 92 -9.22 -15.21 -12.63
C GLY A 92 -8.09 -14.50 -13.38
N ASP A 93 -8.28 -13.21 -13.67
CA ASP A 93 -7.27 -12.40 -14.36
C ASP A 93 -6.05 -12.15 -13.44
N GLN A 94 -6.28 -11.93 -12.13
CA GLN A 94 -5.21 -11.78 -11.17
C GLN A 94 -4.38 -13.07 -11.08
N LEU A 95 -5.02 -14.23 -10.98
CA LEU A 95 -4.33 -15.53 -10.93
C LEU A 95 -3.54 -15.81 -12.22
N ALA A 96 -4.07 -15.45 -13.38
CA ALA A 96 -3.37 -15.57 -14.66
C ALA A 96 -2.13 -14.65 -14.72
N ALA A 97 -2.25 -13.41 -14.23
CA ALA A 97 -1.15 -12.47 -14.16
C ALA A 97 -0.05 -12.96 -13.21
N GLU A 98 -0.40 -13.49 -12.04
CA GLU A 98 0.55 -14.07 -11.09
C GLU A 98 1.33 -15.24 -11.70
N ARG A 99 0.63 -16.18 -12.36
CA ARG A 99 1.26 -17.33 -13.03
C ARG A 99 2.22 -16.89 -14.14
N THR A 100 1.83 -15.91 -14.96
CA THR A 100 2.65 -15.38 -16.04
C THR A 100 3.91 -14.72 -15.51
N THR A 101 3.75 -13.87 -14.49
CA THR A 101 4.86 -13.19 -13.82
C THR A 101 5.83 -14.19 -13.19
N GLN A 102 5.30 -15.18 -12.46
CA GLN A 102 6.12 -16.23 -11.82
C GLN A 102 6.91 -17.05 -12.85
N ALA A 103 6.28 -17.41 -13.98
CA ALA A 103 6.96 -18.14 -15.04
C ALA A 103 8.12 -17.32 -15.67
N GLY A 104 7.98 -15.99 -15.73
CA GLY A 104 9.05 -15.09 -16.13
C GLY A 104 10.24 -15.14 -15.17
N LEU A 105 9.95 -14.91 -13.88
CA LEU A 105 10.98 -14.90 -12.84
C LEU A 105 11.72 -16.24 -12.71
N LEU A 106 11.01 -17.37 -12.87
CA LEU A 106 11.64 -18.70 -12.89
C LEU A 106 12.60 -18.90 -14.05
N ARG A 107 12.24 -18.43 -15.26
CA ARG A 107 13.15 -18.49 -16.42
C ARG A 107 14.42 -17.67 -16.20
N ASP A 108 14.27 -16.48 -15.62
CA ASP A 108 15.42 -15.60 -15.33
C ASP A 108 16.32 -16.21 -14.25
N LEU A 109 15.72 -16.84 -13.22
CA LEU A 109 16.47 -17.56 -12.19
C LEU A 109 17.26 -18.73 -12.78
N VAL A 110 16.68 -19.56 -13.65
CA VAL A 110 17.37 -20.68 -14.30
C VAL A 110 18.54 -20.18 -15.13
N ARG A 111 18.35 -19.12 -15.92
CA ARG A 111 19.44 -18.52 -16.73
C ARG A 111 20.60 -17.96 -15.88
N ALA A 112 20.31 -17.51 -14.66
CA ALA A 112 21.35 -17.01 -13.76
C ALA A 112 22.17 -18.13 -13.09
N LEU A 113 21.74 -19.38 -13.19
CA LEU A 113 22.41 -20.57 -12.64
C LEU A 113 23.26 -21.31 -13.69
N GLU A 114 23.13 -20.94 -14.98
CA GLU A 114 23.93 -21.46 -16.09
C GLU A 114 25.20 -20.62 -16.29
#